data_6d066a453c6a5d664527fd5a25fcf445
#
_entry.id   6d066a453c6a5d664527fd5a25fcf445
#
_cell.length_a   1.000
_cell.length_b   1.000
_cell.length_c   1.000
_cell.angle_alpha   90.00
_cell.angle_beta   90.00
_cell.angle_gamma   90.00
#
_symmetry.space_group_name_H-M   'P 1'
#
loop_
_entity.id
_entity.type
_entity.pdbx_description
1 polymer ?
#
loop_
_entity_poly.entity_id
_entity_poly.type
_entity_poly.pdbx_seq_one_letter_code
_entity_poly.pdbx_strand_id
1 'polypeptide(L)'
;MGRKFEYAANQTDNLEFGGIRMKIERCTKPAFVVIGKEGSTLDGPGFIQKLWADANAHFSEVQPLAKRDEGGNLAGIWGAMSDFSHSFKPWEDDFRQGLYLAGVECVDDAQAPAGWVKWTIPGYEYLCAEVEDENTFSQVLDYMQENHLPLVGAVHDFSSPVNGKDYMFFPIRIL
;
A
#
# COMPACT_ATOMS: atom_id res chain seq x y z
N MET A 1 -25.97 3.54 5.05
CA MET A 1 -25.15 2.44 5.54
C MET A 1 -23.94 2.32 4.63
N GLY A 2 -22.82 2.89 5.04
CA GLY A 2 -21.59 2.84 4.27
C GLY A 2 -21.04 1.42 4.25
N ARG A 3 -20.97 0.79 3.08
CA ARG A 3 -20.12 -0.38 2.94
C ARG A 3 -18.70 0.08 3.20
N LYS A 4 -18.13 -0.42 4.28
CA LYS A 4 -16.68 -0.39 4.49
C LYS A 4 -16.03 -0.89 3.20
N PHE A 5 -14.90 -0.30 2.83
CA PHE A 5 -14.06 -0.81 1.76
C PHE A 5 -14.10 -2.34 1.75
N GLU A 6 -14.32 -2.95 0.57
CA GLU A 6 -14.40 -4.40 0.42
C GLU A 6 -13.02 -5.07 0.55
N TYR A 7 -12.37 -4.87 1.67
CA TYR A 7 -11.60 -5.96 2.24
C TYR A 7 -12.41 -6.47 3.43
N ALA A 8 -12.79 -7.72 3.38
CA ALA A 8 -13.41 -8.36 4.53
C ALA A 8 -12.39 -8.29 5.68
N ALA A 9 -12.53 -7.29 6.54
CA ALA A 9 -11.80 -7.25 7.80
C ALA A 9 -12.32 -8.44 8.62
N ASN A 10 -11.55 -9.52 8.64
CA ASN A 10 -11.96 -10.74 9.30
C ASN A 10 -11.75 -10.70 10.81
N GLN A 11 -10.89 -9.82 11.32
CA GLN A 11 -10.63 -9.66 12.76
C GLN A 11 -9.75 -8.43 13.00
N THR A 12 -10.21 -7.52 13.87
CA THR A 12 -9.38 -6.43 14.39
C THR A 12 -8.79 -6.88 15.72
N ASP A 13 -7.51 -7.09 15.75
CA ASP A 13 -6.80 -7.41 16.98
C ASP A 13 -6.03 -6.18 17.49
N ASN A 14 -6.42 -5.69 18.67
CA ASN A 14 -5.55 -4.81 19.44
C ASN A 14 -4.51 -5.69 20.10
N LEU A 15 -3.32 -5.76 19.50
CA LEU A 15 -2.26 -6.63 19.99
C LEU A 15 -1.31 -5.84 20.90
N GLU A 16 -1.03 -6.38 22.07
CA GLU A 16 0.12 -5.98 22.86
C GLU A 16 1.30 -6.88 22.51
N PHE A 17 2.32 -6.29 21.94
CA PHE A 17 3.57 -6.95 21.62
C PHE A 17 4.72 -6.18 22.27
N GLY A 18 5.46 -6.83 23.17
CA GLY A 18 6.57 -6.16 23.88
C GLY A 18 6.16 -4.90 24.67
N GLY A 19 4.91 -4.84 25.18
CA GLY A 19 4.39 -3.65 25.87
C GLY A 19 3.89 -2.54 24.95
N ILE A 20 3.83 -2.79 23.63
CA ILE A 20 3.38 -1.83 22.62
C ILE A 20 2.01 -2.27 22.09
N ARG A 21 1.07 -1.33 22.03
CA ARG A 21 -0.23 -1.57 21.39
C ARG A 21 -0.13 -1.31 19.90
N MET A 22 -0.41 -2.32 19.10
CA MET A 22 -0.54 -2.21 17.65
C MET A 22 -1.98 -2.52 17.23
N LYS A 23 -2.54 -1.70 16.34
CA LYS A 23 -3.80 -2.00 15.68
C LYS A 23 -3.48 -2.71 14.37
N ILE A 24 -3.69 -4.02 14.36
CA ILE A 24 -3.48 -4.87 13.20
C ILE A 24 -4.80 -5.55 12.86
N GLU A 25 -5.18 -5.48 11.59
CA GLU A 25 -6.32 -6.19 11.03
C GLU A 25 -5.83 -7.16 9.97
N ARG A 26 -6.50 -8.31 9.86
CA ARG A 26 -6.36 -9.15 8.68
C ARG A 26 -7.38 -8.72 7.64
N CYS A 27 -6.93 -8.50 6.43
CA CYS A 27 -7.82 -8.13 5.33
C CYS A 27 -7.41 -8.85 4.05
N THR A 28 -8.40 -9.16 3.23
CA THR A 28 -8.20 -9.79 1.92
C THR A 28 -8.55 -8.76 0.85
N LYS A 29 -7.66 -8.59 -0.12
CA LYS A 29 -7.90 -7.71 -1.25
C LYS A 29 -7.55 -8.44 -2.55
N PRO A 30 -8.49 -8.55 -3.51
CA PRO A 30 -8.18 -9.10 -4.81
C PRO A 30 -7.21 -8.19 -5.57
N ALA A 31 -6.69 -8.68 -6.70
CA ALA A 31 -5.83 -7.87 -7.55
C ALA A 31 -6.48 -6.53 -7.87
N PHE A 32 -5.69 -5.46 -7.85
CA PHE A 32 -6.16 -4.10 -8.08
C PHE A 32 -5.13 -3.26 -8.83
N VAL A 33 -5.59 -2.18 -9.43
CA VAL A 33 -4.78 -1.29 -10.25
C VAL A 33 -4.46 0.00 -9.50
N VAL A 34 -3.18 0.37 -9.52
CA VAL A 34 -2.70 1.68 -9.09
C VAL A 34 -2.03 2.35 -10.28
N ILE A 35 -2.38 3.59 -10.55
CA ILE A 35 -1.70 4.45 -11.52
C ILE A 35 -1.00 5.57 -10.76
N GLY A 36 0.28 5.73 -11.01
CA GLY A 36 1.10 6.66 -10.23
C GLY A 36 2.38 7.08 -10.92
N LYS A 37 3.20 7.79 -10.16
CA LYS A 37 4.55 8.17 -10.53
C LYS A 37 5.54 7.17 -9.95
N GLU A 38 6.30 6.50 -10.81
CA GLU A 38 7.26 5.47 -10.44
C GLU A 38 8.64 6.05 -10.25
N GLY A 39 9.31 5.63 -9.20
CA GLY A 39 10.70 5.92 -8.92
C GLY A 39 11.41 4.74 -8.26
N SER A 40 12.67 4.93 -8.00
CA SER A 40 13.58 3.91 -7.50
C SER A 40 14.44 4.46 -6.36
N THR A 41 14.80 3.58 -5.43
CA THR A 41 15.81 3.91 -4.39
C THR A 41 17.14 4.34 -4.99
N LEU A 42 17.43 4.02 -6.27
CA LEU A 42 18.61 4.46 -6.99
C LEU A 42 18.54 5.94 -7.42
N ASP A 43 17.37 6.56 -7.34
CA ASP A 43 17.19 7.98 -7.69
C ASP A 43 17.71 8.93 -6.60
N GLY A 44 18.14 8.40 -5.47
CA GLY A 44 18.76 9.15 -4.38
C GLY A 44 17.80 9.58 -3.27
N PRO A 45 18.32 10.24 -2.21
CA PRO A 45 17.51 10.66 -1.06
C PRO A 45 16.39 11.61 -1.47
N GLY A 46 15.23 11.44 -0.82
CA GLY A 46 14.07 12.29 -1.07
C GLY A 46 13.27 11.96 -2.32
N PHE A 47 13.55 10.86 -3.01
CA PHE A 47 12.84 10.51 -4.24
C PHE A 47 11.35 10.28 -4.03
N ILE A 48 10.95 9.69 -2.90
CA ILE A 48 9.54 9.44 -2.58
C ILE A 48 8.76 10.76 -2.45
N GLN A 49 9.30 11.74 -1.75
CA GLN A 49 8.68 13.05 -1.60
C GLN A 49 8.54 13.78 -2.95
N LYS A 50 9.53 13.63 -3.84
CA LYS A 50 9.45 14.17 -5.20
C LYS A 50 8.37 13.50 -6.03
N LEU A 51 8.20 12.18 -5.92
CA LEU A 51 7.13 11.45 -6.60
C LEU A 51 5.76 11.91 -6.14
N TRP A 52 5.55 12.09 -4.84
CA TRP A 52 4.28 12.60 -4.30
C TRP A 52 4.01 14.04 -4.72
N ALA A 53 5.03 14.89 -4.75
CA ALA A 53 4.90 16.26 -5.24
C ALA A 53 4.45 16.30 -6.71
N ASP A 54 5.05 15.47 -7.55
CA ASP A 54 4.68 15.34 -8.96
C ASP A 54 3.27 14.77 -9.13
N ALA A 55 2.95 13.69 -8.44
CA ALA A 55 1.63 13.08 -8.49
C ALA A 55 0.53 14.04 -8.04
N ASN A 56 0.75 14.80 -6.98
CA ASN A 56 -0.21 15.78 -6.49
C ASN A 56 -0.37 16.96 -7.44
N ALA A 57 0.72 17.44 -8.03
CA ALA A 57 0.69 18.58 -8.96
C ALA A 57 -0.09 18.25 -10.25
N HIS A 58 -0.13 16.97 -10.66
CA HIS A 58 -0.75 16.51 -11.91
C HIS A 58 -1.93 15.56 -11.68
N PHE A 59 -2.50 15.54 -10.48
CA PHE A 59 -3.56 14.61 -10.10
C PHE A 59 -4.78 14.67 -11.03
N SER A 60 -5.09 15.84 -11.58
CA SER A 60 -6.20 16.01 -12.52
C SER A 60 -6.11 15.10 -13.77
N GLU A 61 -4.90 14.65 -14.13
CA GLU A 61 -4.70 13.76 -15.28
C GLU A 61 -5.17 12.33 -15.01
N VAL A 62 -5.17 11.88 -13.75
CA VAL A 62 -5.60 10.53 -13.36
C VAL A 62 -6.92 10.52 -12.59
N GLN A 63 -7.39 11.65 -12.13
CA GLN A 63 -8.63 11.78 -11.36
C GLN A 63 -9.84 11.12 -12.03
N PRO A 64 -10.08 11.22 -13.36
CA PRO A 64 -11.18 10.54 -14.01
C PRO A 64 -11.08 9.01 -14.01
N LEU A 65 -9.90 8.46 -13.79
CA LEU A 65 -9.62 7.02 -13.78
C LEU A 65 -9.71 6.43 -12.37
N ALA A 66 -9.71 7.28 -11.35
CA ALA A 66 -9.71 6.86 -9.97
C ALA A 66 -10.98 6.09 -9.61
N LYS A 67 -10.81 4.96 -8.97
CA LYS A 67 -11.90 4.17 -8.41
C LYS A 67 -12.47 4.92 -7.20
N ARG A 68 -13.80 4.95 -7.10
CA ARG A 68 -14.50 5.61 -6.01
C ARG A 68 -15.45 4.65 -5.31
N ASP A 69 -15.66 4.88 -4.02
CA ASP A 69 -16.67 4.18 -3.24
C ASP A 69 -18.08 4.75 -3.49
N GLU A 70 -19.09 4.18 -2.85
CA GLU A 70 -20.50 4.63 -2.98
C GLU A 70 -20.69 6.07 -2.47
N GLY A 71 -19.85 6.55 -1.56
CA GLY A 71 -19.87 7.93 -1.05
C GLY A 71 -19.13 8.94 -1.94
N GLY A 72 -18.54 8.49 -3.05
CA GLY A 72 -17.76 9.34 -3.95
C GLY A 72 -16.32 9.59 -3.49
N ASN A 73 -15.85 8.95 -2.41
CA ASN A 73 -14.47 9.03 -1.96
C ASN A 73 -13.55 8.20 -2.85
N LEU A 74 -12.29 8.61 -2.98
CA LEU A 74 -11.28 7.77 -3.62
C LEU A 74 -11.19 6.42 -2.90
N ALA A 75 -11.02 5.34 -3.66
CA ALA A 75 -10.88 3.99 -3.09
C ALA A 75 -9.59 3.84 -2.29
N GLY A 76 -8.52 4.49 -2.71
CA GLY A 76 -7.27 4.47 -1.95
C GLY A 76 -6.17 5.30 -2.60
N ILE A 77 -5.31 5.82 -1.74
CA ILE A 77 -4.06 6.48 -2.11
C ILE A 77 -2.95 5.53 -1.66
N TRP A 78 -2.11 5.12 -2.61
CA TRP A 78 -1.14 4.05 -2.40
C TRP A 78 0.29 4.51 -2.65
N GLY A 79 1.18 4.23 -1.70
CA GLY A 79 2.59 4.12 -1.93
C GLY A 79 2.92 2.65 -2.17
N ALA A 80 2.79 2.19 -3.41
CA ALA A 80 3.02 0.80 -3.75
C ALA A 80 4.51 0.52 -3.93
N MET A 81 4.94 -0.67 -3.52
CA MET A 81 6.34 -1.07 -3.60
C MET A 81 6.50 -2.36 -4.40
N SER A 82 7.66 -2.53 -4.97
CA SER A 82 8.08 -3.75 -5.66
C SER A 82 9.60 -3.85 -5.69
N ASP A 83 10.10 -5.06 -5.90
CA ASP A 83 11.48 -5.26 -6.33
C ASP A 83 11.71 -4.64 -7.72
N PHE A 84 12.98 -4.51 -8.14
CA PHE A 84 13.32 -3.89 -9.42
C PHE A 84 12.76 -4.61 -10.65
N SER A 85 12.39 -5.89 -10.53
CA SER A 85 11.82 -6.66 -11.64
C SER A 85 10.31 -6.52 -11.79
N HIS A 86 9.65 -5.68 -10.99
CA HIS A 86 8.18 -5.56 -10.94
C HIS A 86 7.47 -6.88 -10.61
N SER A 87 8.11 -7.75 -9.84
CA SER A 87 7.55 -9.04 -9.41
C SER A 87 6.78 -8.95 -8.09
N PHE A 88 6.64 -7.77 -7.54
CA PHE A 88 5.97 -7.49 -6.25
C PHE A 88 6.57 -8.26 -5.07
N LYS A 89 7.85 -8.57 -5.16
CA LYS A 89 8.63 -9.08 -4.02
C LYS A 89 8.99 -7.93 -3.09
N PRO A 90 9.25 -8.23 -1.81
CA PRO A 90 9.76 -7.21 -0.89
C PRO A 90 11.01 -6.51 -1.44
N TRP A 91 11.23 -5.28 -1.01
CA TRP A 91 12.47 -4.59 -1.35
C TRP A 91 13.67 -5.42 -0.90
N GLU A 92 14.71 -5.41 -1.73
CA GLU A 92 15.95 -6.16 -1.52
C GLU A 92 16.87 -5.44 -0.54
N ASP A 93 18.00 -6.10 -0.18
CA ASP A 93 19.01 -5.57 0.72
C ASP A 93 18.42 -5.04 2.03
N ASP A 94 17.69 -5.92 2.74
CA ASP A 94 17.05 -5.60 4.01
C ASP A 94 16.10 -4.39 3.91
N PHE A 95 15.21 -4.42 2.91
CA PHE A 95 14.21 -3.39 2.62
C PHE A 95 14.77 -2.02 2.24
N ARG A 96 15.95 -1.97 1.63
CA ARG A 96 16.61 -0.72 1.25
C ARG A 96 16.59 -0.44 -0.25
N GLN A 97 16.30 -1.42 -1.09
CA GLN A 97 16.41 -1.31 -2.55
C GLN A 97 15.17 -1.85 -3.26
N GLY A 98 14.55 -1.00 -4.05
CA GLY A 98 13.40 -1.37 -4.85
C GLY A 98 12.73 -0.18 -5.53
N LEU A 99 11.53 -0.46 -6.06
CA LEU A 99 10.69 0.51 -6.76
C LEU A 99 9.57 1.02 -5.84
N TYR A 100 9.16 2.25 -6.08
CA TYR A 100 8.05 2.90 -5.41
C TYR A 100 7.12 3.57 -6.44
N LEU A 101 5.82 3.42 -6.24
CA LEU A 101 4.78 4.04 -7.06
C LEU A 101 3.89 4.92 -6.17
N ALA A 102 3.98 6.22 -6.34
CA ALA A 102 3.09 7.17 -5.67
C ALA A 102 1.84 7.37 -6.52
N GLY A 103 0.70 6.79 -6.09
CA GLY A 103 -0.45 6.76 -6.95
C GLY A 103 -1.80 6.63 -6.26
N VAL A 104 -2.80 6.42 -7.08
CA VAL A 104 -4.20 6.28 -6.69
C VAL A 104 -4.77 5.00 -7.28
N GLU A 105 -5.62 4.33 -6.51
CA GLU A 105 -6.32 3.15 -7.01
C GLU A 105 -7.29 3.56 -8.13
N CYS A 106 -7.19 2.86 -9.26
CA CYS A 106 -7.96 3.14 -10.46
C CYS A 106 -8.86 1.97 -10.82
N VAL A 107 -9.81 2.21 -11.73
CA VAL A 107 -10.63 1.14 -12.29
C VAL A 107 -9.75 0.15 -13.06
N ASP A 108 -10.15 -1.12 -13.10
CA ASP A 108 -9.29 -2.22 -13.56
C ASP A 108 -8.85 -2.08 -15.02
N ASP A 109 -9.68 -1.50 -15.88
CA ASP A 109 -9.43 -1.29 -17.31
C ASP A 109 -8.78 0.07 -17.63
N ALA A 110 -8.46 0.88 -16.63
CA ALA A 110 -7.82 2.17 -16.83
C ALA A 110 -6.45 2.02 -17.52
N GLN A 111 -6.16 2.96 -18.42
CA GLN A 111 -4.85 3.06 -19.06
C GLN A 111 -4.09 4.26 -18.47
N ALA A 112 -2.81 4.09 -18.22
CA ALA A 112 -1.99 5.16 -17.68
C ALA A 112 -1.82 6.28 -18.72
N PRO A 113 -2.12 7.54 -18.38
CA PRO A 113 -1.78 8.67 -19.24
C PRO A 113 -0.27 8.80 -19.44
N ALA A 114 0.14 9.61 -20.41
CA ALA A 114 1.55 9.90 -20.65
C ALA A 114 2.19 10.46 -19.38
N GLY A 115 3.36 9.93 -19.01
CA GLY A 115 4.10 10.32 -17.79
C GLY A 115 3.64 9.62 -16.53
N TRP A 116 2.66 8.72 -16.60
CA TRP A 116 2.18 7.89 -15.50
C TRP A 116 2.43 6.41 -15.78
N VAL A 117 2.49 5.61 -14.71
CA VAL A 117 2.73 4.17 -14.78
C VAL A 117 1.58 3.43 -14.13
N LYS A 118 1.16 2.33 -14.75
CA LYS A 118 0.13 1.43 -14.24
C LYS A 118 0.77 0.18 -13.65
N TRP A 119 0.45 -0.11 -12.38
CA TRP A 119 0.75 -1.40 -11.75
C TRP A 119 -0.54 -2.15 -11.46
N THR A 120 -0.56 -3.44 -11.81
CA THR A 120 -1.61 -4.36 -11.37
C THR A 120 -1.04 -5.18 -10.22
N ILE A 121 -1.44 -4.84 -9.00
CA ILE A 121 -0.94 -5.49 -7.79
C ILE A 121 -1.70 -6.79 -7.60
N PRO A 122 -1.01 -7.93 -7.40
CA PRO A 122 -1.68 -9.22 -7.21
C PRO A 122 -2.58 -9.23 -5.96
N GLY A 123 -3.52 -10.16 -5.93
CA GLY A 123 -4.38 -10.37 -4.77
C GLY A 123 -3.65 -11.06 -3.62
N TYR A 124 -3.85 -10.55 -2.42
CA TYR A 124 -3.26 -11.08 -1.19
C TYR A 124 -4.22 -10.99 0.00
N GLU A 125 -3.98 -11.87 0.96
CA GLU A 125 -4.35 -11.61 2.35
C GLU A 125 -3.22 -10.81 3.00
N TYR A 126 -3.59 -9.74 3.71
CA TYR A 126 -2.66 -8.81 4.35
C TYR A 126 -2.84 -8.75 5.85
N LEU A 127 -1.76 -8.41 6.55
CA LEU A 127 -1.86 -7.70 7.81
C LEU A 127 -1.88 -6.20 7.50
N CYS A 128 -2.90 -5.51 7.96
CA CYS A 128 -3.07 -4.07 7.78
C CYS A 128 -2.82 -3.38 9.10
N ALA A 129 -1.70 -2.69 9.22
CA ALA A 129 -1.29 -2.02 10.45
C ALA A 129 -1.47 -0.50 10.34
N GLU A 130 -2.16 0.11 11.32
CA GLU A 130 -2.21 1.57 11.42
C GLU A 130 -0.81 2.09 11.78
N VAL A 131 -0.33 3.10 11.06
CA VAL A 131 0.97 3.72 11.32
C VAL A 131 0.85 4.62 12.55
N GLU A 132 1.53 4.23 13.64
CA GLU A 132 1.56 4.98 14.89
C GLU A 132 2.79 5.92 14.94
N ASP A 133 3.95 5.40 14.52
CA ASP A 133 5.21 6.11 14.49
C ASP A 133 6.20 5.47 13.50
N GLU A 134 7.43 5.94 13.49
CA GLU A 134 8.50 5.45 12.61
C GLU A 134 8.91 3.98 12.86
N ASN A 135 8.51 3.40 14.01
CA ASN A 135 8.85 2.03 14.39
C ASN A 135 7.78 1.01 13.96
N THR A 136 6.64 1.44 13.45
CA THR A 136 5.52 0.55 13.08
C THR A 136 5.96 -0.57 12.13
N PHE A 137 6.73 -0.25 11.11
CA PHE A 137 7.21 -1.24 10.14
C PHE A 137 8.02 -2.37 10.81
N SER A 138 9.04 -2.02 11.58
CA SER A 138 9.89 -3.02 12.26
C SER A 138 9.12 -3.81 13.31
N GLN A 139 8.22 -3.18 14.03
CA GLN A 139 7.37 -3.84 15.03
C GLN A 139 6.44 -4.88 14.41
N VAL A 140 5.86 -4.59 13.25
CA VAL A 140 5.02 -5.56 12.55
C VAL A 140 5.84 -6.73 12.01
N LEU A 141 7.05 -6.48 11.49
CA LEU A 141 7.94 -7.56 11.06
C LEU A 141 8.33 -8.48 12.21
N ASP A 142 8.65 -7.92 13.39
CA ASP A 142 8.94 -8.70 14.60
C ASP A 142 7.74 -9.55 15.03
N TYR A 143 6.55 -8.96 15.03
CA TYR A 143 5.29 -9.67 15.28
C TYR A 143 5.08 -10.83 14.30
N MET A 144 5.30 -10.59 13.00
CA MET A 144 5.17 -11.63 11.97
C MET A 144 6.17 -12.77 12.21
N GLN A 145 7.41 -12.45 12.55
CA GLN A 145 8.43 -13.46 12.83
C GLN A 145 8.06 -14.33 14.03
N GLU A 146 7.62 -13.72 15.13
CA GLU A 146 7.23 -14.47 16.34
C GLU A 146 5.97 -15.32 16.15
N ASN A 147 5.08 -14.90 15.26
CA ASN A 147 3.85 -15.64 14.96
C ASN A 147 3.98 -16.54 13.72
N HIS A 148 5.19 -16.73 13.20
CA HIS A 148 5.48 -17.57 12.03
C HIS A 148 4.65 -17.19 10.79
N LEU A 149 4.39 -15.90 10.58
CA LEU A 149 3.70 -15.38 9.42
C LEU A 149 4.72 -14.99 8.35
N PRO A 150 4.64 -15.58 7.14
CA PRO A 150 5.58 -15.24 6.08
C PRO A 150 5.23 -13.90 5.43
N LEU A 151 6.24 -13.13 5.03
CA LEU A 151 6.06 -12.00 4.13
C LEU A 151 6.19 -12.50 2.69
N VAL A 152 5.09 -12.57 1.96
CA VAL A 152 5.02 -13.19 0.62
C VAL A 152 5.03 -12.17 -0.52
N GLY A 153 5.13 -10.90 -0.23
CA GLY A 153 5.15 -9.83 -1.23
C GLY A 153 5.62 -8.51 -0.67
N ALA A 154 5.68 -7.48 -1.50
CA ALA A 154 6.08 -6.16 -1.11
C ALA A 154 5.07 -5.52 -0.13
N VAL A 155 5.58 -4.79 0.84
CA VAL A 155 4.77 -4.00 1.77
C VAL A 155 4.34 -2.71 1.08
N HIS A 156 3.07 -2.33 1.23
CA HIS A 156 2.54 -1.10 0.64
C HIS A 156 2.13 -0.11 1.72
N ASP A 157 2.36 1.17 1.44
CA ASP A 157 1.78 2.27 2.19
C ASP A 157 0.39 2.58 1.65
N PHE A 158 -0.55 2.83 2.55
CA PHE A 158 -1.92 3.19 2.19
C PHE A 158 -2.36 4.38 3.03
N SER A 159 -2.86 5.43 2.36
CA SER A 159 -3.52 6.56 3.01
C SER A 159 -5.01 6.49 2.76
N SER A 160 -5.79 6.40 3.83
CA SER A 160 -7.23 6.29 3.74
C SER A 160 -7.88 7.64 3.45
N PRO A 161 -8.57 7.79 2.30
CA PRO A 161 -9.33 9.01 2.01
C PRO A 161 -10.54 9.22 2.93
N VAL A 162 -10.95 8.17 3.65
CA VAL A 162 -12.15 8.21 4.51
C VAL A 162 -11.83 8.79 5.88
N ASN A 163 -10.73 8.35 6.50
CA ASN A 163 -10.38 8.77 7.87
C ASN A 163 -9.08 9.58 7.96
N GLY A 164 -8.35 9.73 6.84
CA GLY A 164 -7.08 10.45 6.78
C GLY A 164 -5.91 9.77 7.47
N LYS A 165 -6.06 8.52 7.89
CA LYS A 165 -4.99 7.75 8.56
C LYS A 165 -4.15 7.00 7.56
N ASP A 166 -2.90 6.74 7.95
CA ASP A 166 -1.96 5.95 7.19
C ASP A 166 -1.87 4.52 7.74
N TYR A 167 -1.72 3.58 6.81
CA TYR A 167 -1.60 2.15 7.10
C TYR A 167 -0.46 1.55 6.29
N MET A 168 0.07 0.42 6.78
CA MET A 168 0.98 -0.44 6.02
C MET A 168 0.31 -1.80 5.80
N PHE A 169 0.40 -2.30 4.56
CA PHE A 169 -0.17 -3.57 4.14
C PHE A 169 0.95 -4.58 3.92
N PHE A 170 0.98 -5.61 4.78
CA PHE A 170 1.98 -6.68 4.75
C PHE A 170 1.36 -7.94 4.16
N PRO A 171 1.71 -8.34 2.92
CA PRO A 171 1.16 -9.55 2.31
C PRO A 171 1.62 -10.80 3.06
N ILE A 172 0.69 -11.62 3.52
CA ILE A 172 0.97 -12.85 4.28
C ILE A 172 0.53 -14.14 3.56
N ARG A 173 -0.33 -14.03 2.56
CA ARG A 173 -0.80 -15.16 1.76
C ARG A 173 -1.21 -14.69 0.36
N ILE A 174 -0.79 -15.43 -0.64
CA ILE A 174 -1.21 -15.21 -2.04
C ILE A 174 -2.62 -15.79 -2.22
N LEU A 175 -3.50 -15.02 -2.88
CA LEU A 175 -4.84 -15.48 -3.23
C LEU A 175 -4.83 -16.38 -4.45
#